data_db8d8eadaa8b304054f7baf9cc4e8cb1
#
_entry.id   db8d8eadaa8b304054f7baf9cc4e8cb1
#
_cell.length_a   1.000
_cell.length_b   1.000
_cell.length_c   1.000
_cell.angle_alpha   90.00
_cell.angle_beta   90.00
_cell.angle_gamma   90.00
#
_symmetry.space_group_name_H-M   'P 1'
#
loop_
_entity.id
_entity.type
_entity.pdbx_description
1 polymer ?
#
loop_
_entity_poly.entity_id
_entity_poly.type
_entity_poly.pdbx_seq_one_letter_code
_entity_poly.pdbx_strand_id
1 'polypeptide(L)'
;MGMTMTQKILADHAGVKEVHAGELIEANVDIVMANDITGPMALPIFKKMADKVFDKDKVVLVPDHFTPNKDIKSAENSKAIREFSREQGLTHHMEQGKCGVEHAILPESGIVVAGDAVIGADSHTCTYGAIGAFSTGVGTTDIATGMATGQLWFKVPSAIKFNLHGKLPKYVSGKDVILHIIDKIGVDGALYKSMEFTGEGVKELSMADRFTICNMAIEAGAKNGIFPVDEVAIEYLDKHAKREYKIYEADKDAEYEEVVDVDLSAIRPTVAFPHLPGNAKTVDEIEAMDKINIDQVVIGSCTNGRMEDLRKAAAILKGKKVADNVRVMVVPATQKIYLQCILEGILETFVEAGCAVNTPSCGPCMGGHMGVLAKGEKCVSTTNRNFVGRMGDVESLIYLASPETAAASAIAGYIANPEKVGDK
;
A
#
# COMPACT_ATOMS: atom_id res chain seq x y z
N MET A 1 6.15 30.05 -12.26
CA MET A 1 5.46 29.48 -11.08
C MET A 1 6.28 28.31 -10.60
N GLY A 2 6.40 28.15 -9.29
CA GLY A 2 7.13 27.01 -8.74
C GLY A 2 6.36 25.70 -8.93
N MET A 3 7.11 24.60 -9.07
CA MET A 3 6.56 23.25 -9.27
C MET A 3 6.54 22.44 -7.98
N THR A 4 5.51 21.61 -7.81
CA THR A 4 5.44 20.57 -6.78
C THR A 4 6.42 19.43 -7.08
N MET A 5 6.66 18.52 -6.12
CA MET A 5 7.52 17.35 -6.35
C MET A 5 7.02 16.51 -7.54
N THR A 6 5.73 16.22 -7.59
CA THR A 6 5.11 15.44 -8.68
C THR A 6 5.29 16.14 -10.04
N GLN A 7 5.10 17.45 -10.12
CA GLN A 7 5.30 18.20 -11.37
C GLN A 7 6.76 18.15 -11.84
N LYS A 8 7.73 18.25 -10.93
CA LYS A 8 9.15 18.17 -11.28
C LYS A 8 9.54 16.81 -11.84
N ILE A 9 9.05 15.73 -11.23
CA ILE A 9 9.29 14.37 -11.73
C ILE A 9 8.68 14.23 -13.14
N LEU A 10 7.44 14.65 -13.32
CA LEU A 10 6.76 14.56 -14.62
C LEU A 10 7.42 15.43 -15.70
N ALA A 11 7.88 16.64 -15.36
CA ALA A 11 8.59 17.51 -16.30
C ALA A 11 9.89 16.87 -16.80
N ASP A 12 10.68 16.29 -15.88
CA ASP A 12 11.93 15.61 -16.24
C ASP A 12 11.67 14.40 -17.15
N HIS A 13 10.66 13.58 -16.84
CA HIS A 13 10.29 12.41 -17.63
C HIS A 13 9.65 12.77 -18.98
N ALA A 14 9.04 13.95 -19.10
CA ALA A 14 8.55 14.50 -20.37
C ALA A 14 9.66 15.22 -21.18
N GLY A 15 10.85 15.37 -20.60
CA GLY A 15 11.97 16.09 -21.25
C GLY A 15 11.72 17.59 -21.41
N VAL A 16 10.87 18.19 -20.57
CA VAL A 16 10.54 19.62 -20.59
C VAL A 16 11.03 20.33 -19.32
N LYS A 17 11.12 21.64 -19.36
CA LYS A 17 11.64 22.43 -18.22
C LYS A 17 10.59 22.56 -17.10
N GLU A 18 9.33 22.67 -17.45
CA GLU A 18 8.22 22.89 -16.54
C GLU A 18 6.93 22.28 -17.07
N VAL A 19 6.02 21.94 -16.18
CA VAL A 19 4.66 21.49 -16.48
C VAL A 19 3.69 22.14 -15.52
N HIS A 20 2.42 22.27 -15.95
CA HIS A 20 1.37 22.89 -15.16
C HIS A 20 0.21 21.92 -14.91
N ALA A 21 -0.49 22.09 -13.79
CA ALA A 21 -1.68 21.31 -13.47
C ALA A 21 -2.71 21.39 -14.62
N GLY A 22 -3.23 20.23 -15.03
CA GLY A 22 -4.19 20.09 -16.13
C GLY A 22 -3.56 19.94 -17.52
N GLU A 23 -2.27 20.16 -17.67
CA GLU A 23 -1.54 19.96 -18.93
C GLU A 23 -1.49 18.47 -19.32
N LEU A 24 -1.61 18.20 -20.61
CA LEU A 24 -1.41 16.85 -21.16
C LEU A 24 0.03 16.71 -21.65
N ILE A 25 0.73 15.75 -21.11
CA ILE A 25 2.12 15.45 -21.45
C ILE A 25 2.28 13.99 -21.84
N GLU A 26 3.27 13.70 -22.66
CA GLU A 26 3.79 12.35 -22.86
C GLU A 26 5.09 12.24 -22.06
N ALA A 27 5.20 11.22 -21.22
CA ALA A 27 6.36 11.04 -20.34
C ALA A 27 6.90 9.62 -20.44
N ASN A 28 8.22 9.49 -20.33
CA ASN A 28 8.89 8.21 -20.18
C ASN A 28 8.53 7.60 -18.82
N VAL A 29 8.50 6.26 -18.74
CA VAL A 29 8.30 5.53 -17.50
C VAL A 29 9.53 4.68 -17.18
N ASP A 30 9.91 4.65 -15.90
CA ASP A 30 11.05 3.86 -15.45
C ASP A 30 10.68 2.42 -15.14
N ILE A 31 9.50 2.21 -14.59
CA ILE A 31 9.01 0.87 -14.25
C ILE A 31 7.58 0.70 -14.71
N VAL A 32 7.33 -0.43 -15.39
CA VAL A 32 6.01 -0.90 -15.77
C VAL A 32 5.74 -2.21 -15.05
N MET A 33 4.74 -2.23 -14.17
CA MET A 33 4.47 -3.38 -13.31
C MET A 33 3.09 -3.99 -13.59
N ALA A 34 3.01 -5.32 -13.55
CA ALA A 34 1.75 -6.06 -13.54
C ALA A 34 1.84 -7.32 -12.67
N ASN A 35 0.68 -7.81 -12.21
CA ASN A 35 0.55 -8.97 -11.35
C ASN A 35 -0.14 -10.15 -12.04
N ASP A 36 -0.40 -11.24 -11.31
CA ASP A 36 -1.03 -12.47 -11.83
C ASP A 36 -2.53 -12.33 -12.16
N ILE A 37 -3.15 -11.17 -11.90
CA ILE A 37 -4.52 -10.87 -12.34
C ILE A 37 -4.49 -10.02 -13.61
N THR A 38 -3.79 -8.90 -13.54
CA THR A 38 -3.81 -7.87 -14.59
C THR A 38 -2.80 -8.12 -15.70
N GLY A 39 -1.68 -8.76 -15.40
CA GLY A 39 -0.69 -9.17 -16.40
C GLY A 39 -1.29 -10.01 -17.50
N PRO A 40 -1.94 -11.17 -17.22
CA PRO A 40 -2.57 -11.99 -18.24
C PRO A 40 -3.59 -11.25 -19.12
N MET A 41 -4.23 -10.20 -18.59
CA MET A 41 -5.16 -9.36 -19.35
C MET A 41 -4.42 -8.38 -20.28
N ALA A 42 -3.25 -7.89 -19.88
CA ALA A 42 -2.44 -6.95 -20.68
C ALA A 42 -1.69 -7.65 -21.82
N LEU A 43 -1.23 -8.90 -21.63
CA LEU A 43 -0.41 -9.62 -22.61
C LEU A 43 -1.04 -9.76 -24.01
N PRO A 44 -2.33 -10.11 -24.17
CA PRO A 44 -2.95 -10.16 -25.50
C PRO A 44 -3.03 -8.79 -26.20
N ILE A 45 -3.10 -7.70 -25.42
CA ILE A 45 -3.11 -6.32 -25.94
C ILE A 45 -1.69 -5.97 -26.39
N PHE A 46 -0.69 -6.23 -25.52
CA PHE A 46 0.71 -6.03 -25.84
C PHE A 46 1.13 -6.74 -27.16
N LYS A 47 0.80 -8.03 -27.30
CA LYS A 47 1.13 -8.84 -28.51
C LYS A 47 0.52 -8.30 -29.81
N LYS A 48 -0.48 -7.41 -29.75
CA LYS A 48 -1.01 -6.70 -30.94
C LYS A 48 -0.24 -5.41 -31.21
N MET A 49 0.53 -4.89 -30.28
CA MET A 49 1.26 -3.63 -30.38
C MET A 49 2.75 -3.84 -30.70
N ALA A 50 3.35 -4.86 -30.07
CA ALA A 50 4.78 -5.10 -30.17
C ALA A 50 5.13 -6.58 -29.98
N ASP A 51 6.28 -7.00 -30.56
CA ASP A 51 6.85 -8.33 -30.37
C ASP A 51 7.79 -8.39 -29.16
N LYS A 52 8.35 -7.24 -28.76
CA LYS A 52 9.29 -7.14 -27.64
C LYS A 52 8.94 -5.97 -26.72
N VAL A 53 9.18 -6.14 -25.43
CA VAL A 53 9.10 -5.04 -24.47
C VAL A 53 10.15 -3.98 -24.75
N PHE A 54 9.86 -2.72 -24.43
CA PHE A 54 10.78 -1.61 -24.67
C PHE A 54 12.11 -1.78 -23.93
N ASP A 55 12.07 -2.33 -22.72
CA ASP A 55 13.25 -2.61 -21.92
C ASP A 55 12.93 -3.76 -20.95
N LYS A 56 13.71 -4.87 -21.03
CA LYS A 56 13.54 -6.05 -20.20
C LYS A 56 13.88 -5.83 -18.72
N ASP A 57 14.63 -4.77 -18.42
CA ASP A 57 15.04 -4.42 -17.05
C ASP A 57 14.04 -3.47 -16.36
N LYS A 58 13.07 -2.93 -17.12
CA LYS A 58 12.06 -1.98 -16.66
C LYS A 58 10.64 -2.55 -16.59
N VAL A 59 10.41 -3.75 -17.11
CA VAL A 59 9.12 -4.45 -16.99
C VAL A 59 9.20 -5.48 -15.88
N VAL A 60 8.28 -5.38 -14.92
CA VAL A 60 8.25 -6.19 -13.70
C VAL A 60 6.95 -6.98 -13.61
N LEU A 61 7.05 -8.29 -13.41
CA LEU A 61 5.90 -9.18 -13.23
C LEU A 61 5.96 -9.85 -11.84
N VAL A 62 4.91 -9.65 -11.04
CA VAL A 62 4.82 -10.15 -9.66
C VAL A 62 3.56 -10.99 -9.48
N PRO A 63 3.66 -12.33 -9.38
CA PRO A 63 2.52 -13.17 -9.03
C PRO A 63 2.32 -13.15 -7.50
N ASP A 64 1.47 -12.26 -7.00
CA ASP A 64 1.29 -12.04 -5.56
C ASP A 64 -0.17 -12.09 -5.07
N HIS A 65 -1.16 -12.06 -5.97
CA HIS A 65 -2.56 -12.02 -5.59
C HIS A 65 -3.15 -13.40 -5.27
N PHE A 66 -2.94 -14.37 -6.17
CA PHE A 66 -3.49 -15.73 -6.02
C PHE A 66 -2.39 -16.79 -5.87
N THR A 67 -1.31 -16.43 -5.20
CA THR A 67 -0.18 -17.31 -4.95
C THR A 67 0.00 -17.60 -3.44
N PRO A 68 0.29 -18.83 -3.04
CA PRO A 68 0.25 -20.07 -3.85
C PRO A 68 -1.09 -20.23 -4.58
N ASN A 69 -1.05 -20.74 -5.82
CA ASN A 69 -2.24 -20.72 -6.68
C ASN A 69 -3.43 -21.44 -6.03
N LYS A 70 -4.55 -20.76 -5.88
CA LYS A 70 -5.76 -21.23 -5.19
C LYS A 70 -6.61 -22.20 -6.02
N ASP A 71 -6.48 -22.14 -7.35
CA ASP A 71 -7.23 -22.95 -8.32
C ASP A 71 -6.48 -23.06 -9.64
N ILE A 72 -7.03 -23.85 -10.60
CA ILE A 72 -6.43 -24.08 -11.91
C ILE A 72 -6.31 -22.77 -12.70
N LYS A 73 -7.31 -21.89 -12.63
CA LYS A 73 -7.30 -20.61 -13.36
C LYS A 73 -6.19 -19.68 -12.88
N SER A 74 -5.98 -19.57 -11.59
CA SER A 74 -4.86 -18.80 -11.03
C SER A 74 -3.50 -19.41 -11.40
N ALA A 75 -3.42 -20.75 -11.47
CA ALA A 75 -2.19 -21.41 -11.93
C ALA A 75 -1.90 -21.12 -13.41
N GLU A 76 -2.92 -21.08 -14.26
CA GLU A 76 -2.80 -20.71 -15.69
C GLU A 76 -2.38 -19.25 -15.83
N ASN A 77 -2.93 -18.34 -15.03
CA ASN A 77 -2.53 -16.93 -15.00
C ASN A 77 -1.04 -16.77 -14.62
N SER A 78 -0.62 -17.40 -13.53
CA SER A 78 0.79 -17.38 -13.12
C SER A 78 1.71 -18.01 -14.17
N LYS A 79 1.26 -19.06 -14.84
CA LYS A 79 1.98 -19.67 -15.96
C LYS A 79 2.13 -18.70 -17.14
N ALA A 80 1.07 -17.99 -17.51
CA ALA A 80 1.09 -17.06 -18.64
C ALA A 80 2.13 -15.94 -18.44
N ILE A 81 2.17 -15.31 -17.26
CA ILE A 81 3.16 -14.26 -16.97
C ILE A 81 4.59 -14.82 -16.87
N ARG A 82 4.75 -16.04 -16.36
CA ARG A 82 6.05 -16.74 -16.31
C ARG A 82 6.58 -17.05 -17.71
N GLU A 83 5.76 -17.56 -18.59
CA GLU A 83 6.13 -17.86 -19.98
C GLU A 83 6.47 -16.58 -20.74
N PHE A 84 5.67 -15.53 -20.59
CA PHE A 84 5.96 -14.21 -21.16
C PHE A 84 7.28 -13.64 -20.63
N SER A 85 7.51 -13.72 -19.33
CA SER A 85 8.77 -13.27 -18.73
C SER A 85 9.98 -13.97 -19.35
N ARG A 86 9.90 -15.28 -19.57
CA ARG A 86 10.96 -16.05 -20.24
C ARG A 86 11.11 -15.71 -21.72
N GLU A 87 10.00 -15.55 -22.43
CA GLU A 87 9.96 -15.17 -23.85
C GLU A 87 10.63 -13.80 -24.06
N GLN A 88 10.34 -12.83 -23.18
CA GLN A 88 10.90 -11.48 -23.24
C GLN A 88 12.27 -11.34 -22.57
N GLY A 89 12.73 -12.36 -21.83
CA GLY A 89 13.96 -12.31 -21.08
C GLY A 89 13.96 -11.31 -19.93
N LEU A 90 12.79 -11.08 -19.28
CA LEU A 90 12.66 -10.08 -18.23
C LEU A 90 13.58 -10.37 -17.05
N THR A 91 14.25 -9.33 -16.57
CA THR A 91 15.14 -9.39 -15.40
C THR A 91 14.35 -9.54 -14.11
N HIS A 92 13.15 -8.94 -14.07
CA HIS A 92 12.33 -8.86 -12.86
C HIS A 92 11.02 -9.67 -13.01
N HIS A 93 11.12 -10.97 -12.75
CA HIS A 93 9.98 -11.85 -12.51
C HIS A 93 10.11 -12.48 -11.13
N MET A 94 9.14 -12.18 -10.25
CA MET A 94 9.15 -12.59 -8.86
C MET A 94 8.32 -13.87 -8.66
N GLU A 95 8.92 -15.04 -8.87
CA GLU A 95 8.22 -16.32 -8.69
C GLU A 95 8.02 -16.68 -7.21
N GLN A 96 7.07 -17.57 -6.90
CA GLN A 96 6.82 -18.08 -5.55
C GLN A 96 8.11 -18.51 -4.84
N GLY A 97 8.22 -18.22 -3.54
CA GLY A 97 9.43 -18.45 -2.75
C GLY A 97 10.46 -17.33 -2.85
N LYS A 98 10.33 -16.44 -3.84
CA LYS A 98 11.15 -15.23 -4.02
C LYS A 98 10.31 -13.98 -4.14
N CYS A 99 8.98 -14.10 -4.08
CA CYS A 99 8.06 -12.99 -4.22
C CYS A 99 7.65 -12.40 -2.87
N GLY A 100 6.87 -11.38 -2.96
CA GLY A 100 6.13 -10.70 -1.93
C GLY A 100 5.07 -9.88 -2.59
N VAL A 101 4.24 -9.18 -1.81
CA VAL A 101 3.27 -8.25 -2.37
C VAL A 101 4.01 -7.17 -3.15
N GLU A 102 3.59 -6.93 -4.39
CA GLU A 102 4.29 -6.05 -5.34
C GLU A 102 4.68 -4.69 -4.74
N HIS A 103 3.77 -4.06 -3.98
CA HIS A 103 4.02 -2.74 -3.37
C HIS A 103 4.97 -2.77 -2.14
N ALA A 104 5.39 -3.94 -1.70
CA ALA A 104 6.43 -4.08 -0.69
C ALA A 104 7.75 -4.57 -1.31
N ILE A 105 7.70 -5.55 -2.23
CA ILE A 105 8.90 -6.17 -2.76
C ILE A 105 9.67 -5.26 -3.72
N LEU A 106 9.01 -4.40 -4.51
CA LEU A 106 9.70 -3.54 -5.47
C LEU A 106 10.64 -2.53 -4.79
N PRO A 107 10.20 -1.74 -3.78
CA PRO A 107 11.11 -0.86 -3.06
C PRO A 107 12.12 -1.64 -2.20
N GLU A 108 11.73 -2.76 -1.57
CA GLU A 108 12.64 -3.59 -0.78
C GLU A 108 13.77 -4.20 -1.63
N SER A 109 13.51 -4.48 -2.89
CA SER A 109 14.48 -5.04 -3.84
C SER A 109 15.31 -3.97 -4.56
N GLY A 110 15.02 -2.69 -4.34
CA GLY A 110 15.68 -1.56 -5.00
C GLY A 110 15.36 -1.46 -6.50
N ILE A 111 14.23 -2.03 -6.93
CA ILE A 111 13.74 -1.93 -8.31
C ILE A 111 13.16 -0.54 -8.54
N VAL A 112 12.36 -0.05 -7.60
CA VAL A 112 11.86 1.33 -7.58
C VAL A 112 12.71 2.15 -6.61
N VAL A 113 13.10 3.34 -7.03
CA VAL A 113 13.89 4.29 -6.25
C VAL A 113 13.31 5.70 -6.33
N ALA A 114 13.88 6.65 -5.59
CA ALA A 114 13.45 8.04 -5.61
C ALA A 114 13.57 8.65 -7.00
N GLY A 115 12.58 9.46 -7.36
CA GLY A 115 12.54 10.18 -8.62
C GLY A 115 12.02 9.38 -9.81
N ASP A 116 11.74 8.09 -9.67
CA ASP A 116 11.16 7.28 -10.73
C ASP A 116 9.74 7.73 -11.11
N ALA A 117 9.38 7.50 -12.37
CA ALA A 117 8.01 7.47 -12.88
C ALA A 117 7.56 6.01 -13.04
N VAL A 118 6.63 5.57 -12.20
CA VAL A 118 6.19 4.16 -12.13
C VAL A 118 4.72 4.03 -12.47
N ILE A 119 4.40 3.11 -13.38
CA ILE A 119 3.02 2.71 -13.67
C ILE A 119 2.80 1.25 -13.31
N GLY A 120 1.65 0.97 -12.73
CA GLY A 120 1.26 -0.39 -12.37
C GLY A 120 -0.19 -0.68 -12.71
N ALA A 121 -0.48 -1.93 -13.06
CA ALA A 121 -1.85 -2.39 -13.27
C ALA A 121 -2.57 -2.72 -11.96
N ASP A 122 -2.20 -2.04 -10.89
CA ASP A 122 -2.84 -2.07 -9.58
C ASP A 122 -3.05 -0.65 -9.05
N SER A 123 -4.20 -0.41 -8.44
CA SER A 123 -4.57 0.94 -7.95
C SER A 123 -3.66 1.43 -6.83
N HIS A 124 -3.05 0.54 -6.04
CA HIS A 124 -2.14 0.90 -4.94
C HIS A 124 -0.68 1.11 -5.39
N THR A 125 -0.43 1.18 -6.68
CA THR A 125 0.89 1.57 -7.23
C THR A 125 1.37 2.93 -6.69
N CYS A 126 0.47 3.79 -6.23
CA CYS A 126 0.80 5.05 -5.55
C CYS A 126 1.70 4.89 -4.30
N THR A 127 1.88 3.68 -3.78
CA THR A 127 2.70 3.35 -2.61
C THR A 127 4.13 3.88 -2.69
N TYR A 128 4.74 3.92 -3.88
CA TYR A 128 6.16 4.25 -4.02
C TYR A 128 6.47 5.74 -3.86
N GLY A 129 5.44 6.59 -3.78
CA GLY A 129 5.64 7.99 -3.38
C GLY A 129 6.22 8.15 -1.97
N ALA A 130 6.16 7.12 -1.14
CA ALA A 130 6.80 7.09 0.17
C ALA A 130 8.34 7.26 0.11
N ILE A 131 8.96 6.87 -1.00
CA ILE A 131 10.39 7.07 -1.29
C ILE A 131 10.64 8.16 -2.32
N GLY A 132 9.67 9.05 -2.56
CA GLY A 132 9.82 10.19 -3.48
C GLY A 132 9.73 9.83 -4.97
N ALA A 133 9.04 8.76 -5.36
CA ALA A 133 8.73 8.43 -6.74
C ALA A 133 7.34 8.98 -7.14
N PHE A 134 7.16 9.39 -8.40
CA PHE A 134 5.82 9.51 -8.96
C PHE A 134 5.35 8.13 -9.37
N SER A 135 4.30 7.64 -8.74
CA SER A 135 3.81 6.30 -8.99
C SER A 135 2.28 6.25 -8.99
N THR A 136 1.70 5.56 -9.95
CA THR A 136 0.25 5.58 -10.12
C THR A 136 -0.29 4.30 -10.77
N GLY A 137 -1.50 3.91 -10.35
CA GLY A 137 -2.27 2.85 -11.00
C GLY A 137 -2.85 3.30 -12.33
N VAL A 138 -2.82 2.41 -13.33
CA VAL A 138 -3.36 2.64 -14.66
C VAL A 138 -4.09 1.38 -15.17
N GLY A 139 -4.82 1.51 -16.26
CA GLY A 139 -5.54 0.39 -16.87
C GLY A 139 -4.63 -0.63 -17.57
N THR A 140 -5.16 -1.82 -17.84
CA THR A 140 -4.40 -2.88 -18.51
C THR A 140 -3.96 -2.53 -19.94
N THR A 141 -4.71 -1.67 -20.63
CA THR A 141 -4.34 -1.13 -21.96
C THR A 141 -3.14 -0.20 -21.85
N ASP A 142 -3.12 0.67 -20.82
CA ASP A 142 -2.01 1.58 -20.56
C ASP A 142 -0.74 0.80 -20.18
N ILE A 143 -0.88 -0.26 -19.39
CA ILE A 143 0.23 -1.16 -19.07
C ILE A 143 0.79 -1.82 -20.33
N ALA A 144 -0.06 -2.32 -21.22
CA ALA A 144 0.39 -2.91 -22.49
C ALA A 144 1.12 -1.87 -23.36
N THR A 145 0.64 -0.63 -23.39
CA THR A 145 1.30 0.49 -24.06
C THR A 145 2.65 0.80 -23.43
N GLY A 146 2.70 0.94 -22.10
CA GLY A 146 3.94 1.16 -21.36
C GLY A 146 4.98 0.05 -21.57
N MET A 147 4.55 -1.23 -21.57
CA MET A 147 5.43 -2.36 -21.89
C MET A 147 6.00 -2.29 -23.32
N ALA A 148 5.21 -1.80 -24.28
CA ALA A 148 5.61 -1.70 -25.68
C ALA A 148 6.50 -0.50 -25.98
N THR A 149 6.22 0.65 -25.37
CA THR A 149 6.82 1.94 -25.77
C THR A 149 7.76 2.56 -24.71
N GLY A 150 7.61 2.19 -23.46
CA GLY A 150 8.29 2.87 -22.34
C GLY A 150 7.74 4.27 -22.06
N GLN A 151 6.59 4.61 -22.63
CA GLN A 151 5.97 5.94 -22.52
C GLN A 151 4.48 5.83 -22.22
N LEU A 152 3.96 6.86 -21.55
CA LEU A 152 2.53 7.03 -21.34
C LEU A 152 2.20 8.52 -21.31
N TRP A 153 0.98 8.86 -21.73
CA TRP A 153 0.47 10.21 -21.56
C TRP A 153 -0.15 10.40 -20.16
N PHE A 154 0.03 11.59 -19.60
CA PHE A 154 -0.54 11.97 -18.32
C PHE A 154 -1.20 13.35 -18.43
N LYS A 155 -2.31 13.52 -17.76
CA LYS A 155 -2.78 14.84 -17.35
C LYS A 155 -2.04 15.18 -16.06
N VAL A 156 -1.26 16.24 -16.02
CA VAL A 156 -0.53 16.65 -14.82
C VAL A 156 -1.51 16.94 -13.69
N PRO A 157 -1.43 16.26 -12.54
CA PRO A 157 -2.34 16.49 -11.44
C PRO A 157 -2.06 17.84 -10.77
N SER A 158 -3.11 18.51 -10.27
CA SER A 158 -2.95 19.52 -9.22
C SER A 158 -2.55 18.85 -7.91
N ALA A 159 -2.15 19.62 -6.90
CA ALA A 159 -1.70 19.06 -5.63
C ALA A 159 -2.45 19.65 -4.43
N ILE A 160 -2.67 18.81 -3.43
CA ILE A 160 -3.03 19.21 -2.07
C ILE A 160 -1.79 19.02 -1.19
N LYS A 161 -1.46 20.05 -0.41
CA LYS A 161 -0.36 20.01 0.55
C LYS A 161 -0.90 19.62 1.93
N PHE A 162 -0.41 18.51 2.48
CA PHE A 162 -0.67 18.10 3.85
C PHE A 162 0.51 18.51 4.73
N ASN A 163 0.30 19.51 5.58
CA ASN A 163 1.30 20.02 6.50
C ASN A 163 1.18 19.28 7.83
N LEU A 164 2.07 18.31 8.04
CA LEU A 164 2.10 17.47 9.24
C LEU A 164 2.92 18.14 10.33
N HIS A 165 2.39 18.22 11.54
CA HIS A 165 3.10 18.73 12.71
C HIS A 165 2.80 17.89 13.96
N GLY A 166 3.58 18.10 15.04
CA GLY A 166 3.43 17.32 16.27
C GLY A 166 4.04 15.92 16.16
N LYS A 167 3.72 15.05 17.12
CA LYS A 167 4.26 13.69 17.25
C LYS A 167 3.15 12.66 17.39
N LEU A 168 3.35 11.47 16.80
CA LEU A 168 2.40 10.38 16.96
C LEU A 168 2.25 9.94 18.42
N PRO A 169 1.03 9.83 18.95
CA PRO A 169 0.77 9.20 20.24
C PRO A 169 1.11 7.69 20.22
N LYS A 170 1.23 7.11 21.41
CA LYS A 170 1.38 5.66 21.54
C LYS A 170 0.19 4.93 20.88
N TYR A 171 0.45 3.81 20.20
CA TYR A 171 -0.54 3.02 19.46
C TYR A 171 -1.21 3.71 18.27
N VAL A 172 -0.66 4.83 17.81
CA VAL A 172 -1.04 5.49 16.56
C VAL A 172 0.03 5.25 15.50
N SER A 173 -0.36 4.93 14.29
CA SER A 173 0.53 4.63 13.17
C SER A 173 0.08 5.33 11.89
N GLY A 174 0.83 5.19 10.81
CA GLY A 174 0.47 5.76 9.50
C GLY A 174 -0.91 5.36 9.02
N LYS A 175 -1.44 4.20 9.44
CA LYS A 175 -2.81 3.79 9.14
C LYS A 175 -3.84 4.74 9.78
N ASP A 176 -3.65 5.09 11.03
CA ASP A 176 -4.55 6.01 11.73
C ASP A 176 -4.46 7.41 11.12
N VAL A 177 -3.26 7.84 10.72
CA VAL A 177 -3.04 9.12 10.03
C VAL A 177 -3.82 9.20 8.72
N ILE A 178 -3.69 8.19 7.86
CA ILE A 178 -4.38 8.23 6.55
C ILE A 178 -5.89 8.07 6.69
N LEU A 179 -6.37 7.26 7.63
CA LEU A 179 -7.81 7.15 7.91
C LEU A 179 -8.37 8.49 8.42
N HIS A 180 -7.66 9.18 9.32
CA HIS A 180 -8.02 10.52 9.78
C HIS A 180 -8.07 11.54 8.61
N ILE A 181 -7.09 11.49 7.71
CA ILE A 181 -7.07 12.37 6.53
C ILE A 181 -8.25 12.09 5.61
N ILE A 182 -8.53 10.81 5.29
CA ILE A 182 -9.64 10.42 4.42
C ILE A 182 -10.99 10.82 5.04
N ASP A 183 -11.16 10.66 6.36
CA ASP A 183 -12.36 11.13 7.06
C ASP A 183 -12.55 12.64 6.92
N LYS A 184 -11.46 13.41 7.01
CA LYS A 184 -11.47 14.88 6.93
C LYS A 184 -11.79 15.41 5.54
N ILE A 185 -11.22 14.81 4.48
CA ILE A 185 -11.36 15.33 3.10
C ILE A 185 -12.38 14.54 2.25
N GLY A 186 -12.82 13.35 2.72
CA GLY A 186 -13.68 12.44 1.97
C GLY A 186 -12.92 11.50 1.04
N VAL A 187 -13.62 10.47 0.53
CA VAL A 187 -13.05 9.45 -0.38
C VAL A 187 -12.79 9.98 -1.81
N ASP A 188 -13.24 11.18 -2.12
CA ASP A 188 -13.07 11.89 -3.40
C ASP A 188 -12.40 13.27 -3.23
N GLY A 189 -12.00 13.65 -2.02
CA GLY A 189 -11.42 14.97 -1.72
C GLY A 189 -10.13 15.26 -2.48
N ALA A 190 -9.35 14.22 -2.78
CA ALA A 190 -8.13 14.32 -3.59
C ALA A 190 -8.30 13.75 -5.02
N LEU A 191 -9.54 13.73 -5.55
CA LEU A 191 -9.82 13.12 -6.85
C LEU A 191 -8.92 13.68 -7.96
N TYR A 192 -8.09 12.78 -8.54
CA TYR A 192 -7.11 13.06 -9.58
C TYR A 192 -6.01 14.09 -9.16
N LYS A 193 -5.78 14.29 -7.88
CA LYS A 193 -4.76 15.20 -7.35
C LYS A 193 -3.54 14.42 -6.83
N SER A 194 -2.42 15.11 -6.65
CA SER A 194 -1.29 14.62 -5.88
C SER A 194 -1.44 15.02 -4.42
N MET A 195 -1.32 14.08 -3.49
CA MET A 195 -1.25 14.35 -2.06
C MET A 195 0.22 14.51 -1.67
N GLU A 196 0.68 15.74 -1.43
CA GLU A 196 2.06 16.04 -1.07
C GLU A 196 2.17 16.27 0.44
N PHE A 197 2.91 15.40 1.12
CA PHE A 197 3.08 15.44 2.57
C PHE A 197 4.34 16.24 2.94
N THR A 198 4.19 17.20 3.84
CA THR A 198 5.25 18.11 4.26
C THR A 198 5.17 18.42 5.75
N GLY A 199 6.02 19.32 6.25
CA GLY A 199 6.01 19.77 7.62
C GLY A 199 6.96 19.00 8.54
N GLU A 200 7.14 19.50 9.75
CA GLU A 200 8.09 18.94 10.70
C GLU A 200 7.70 17.56 11.24
N GLY A 201 6.40 17.22 11.19
CA GLY A 201 5.87 15.92 11.59
C GLY A 201 6.25 14.78 10.65
N VAL A 202 6.72 15.06 9.42
CA VAL A 202 7.13 14.01 8.46
C VAL A 202 8.24 13.13 9.04
N LYS A 203 9.19 13.70 9.78
CA LYS A 203 10.30 12.97 10.41
C LYS A 203 9.87 12.02 11.53
N GLU A 204 8.68 12.20 12.10
CA GLU A 204 8.11 11.33 13.13
C GLU A 204 7.50 10.05 12.52
N LEU A 205 7.33 10.01 11.20
CA LEU A 205 6.79 8.87 10.46
C LEU A 205 7.90 7.93 10.00
N SER A 206 7.81 6.66 10.40
CA SER A 206 8.68 5.61 9.89
C SER A 206 8.44 5.39 8.39
N MET A 207 9.33 4.67 7.70
CA MET A 207 9.08 4.29 6.31
C MET A 207 7.83 3.42 6.16
N ALA A 208 7.54 2.53 7.11
CA ALA A 208 6.31 1.74 7.09
C ALA A 208 5.06 2.63 7.14
N ASP A 209 5.06 3.66 7.99
CA ASP A 209 3.95 4.63 8.07
C ASP A 209 3.79 5.40 6.75
N ARG A 210 4.88 5.89 6.14
CA ARG A 210 4.85 6.60 4.85
C ARG A 210 4.34 5.72 3.71
N PHE A 211 4.77 4.45 3.66
CA PHE A 211 4.27 3.49 2.69
C PHE A 211 2.77 3.23 2.86
N THR A 212 2.28 3.12 4.09
CA THR A 212 0.86 2.96 4.39
C THR A 212 0.05 4.18 3.94
N ILE A 213 0.53 5.38 4.23
CA ILE A 213 -0.13 6.65 3.85
C ILE A 213 -0.19 6.77 2.33
N CYS A 214 0.92 6.57 1.61
CA CYS A 214 0.94 6.62 0.15
C CYS A 214 0.11 5.50 -0.48
N ASN A 215 0.14 4.28 0.08
CA ASN A 215 -0.68 3.16 -0.38
C ASN A 215 -2.17 3.52 -0.40
N MET A 216 -2.65 4.20 0.63
CA MET A 216 -4.06 4.56 0.77
C MET A 216 -4.42 5.93 0.20
N ALA A 217 -3.51 6.64 -0.45
CA ALA A 217 -3.83 7.90 -1.12
C ALA A 217 -4.92 7.74 -2.19
N ILE A 218 -4.94 6.61 -2.89
CA ILE A 218 -5.99 6.29 -3.87
C ILE A 218 -7.38 6.19 -3.22
N GLU A 219 -7.48 5.88 -1.94
CA GLU A 219 -8.76 5.80 -1.22
C GLU A 219 -9.37 7.18 -0.93
N ALA A 220 -8.60 8.26 -1.12
CA ALA A 220 -9.09 9.63 -1.22
C ALA A 220 -9.30 10.11 -2.68
N GLY A 221 -9.18 9.20 -3.66
CA GLY A 221 -9.28 9.49 -5.09
C GLY A 221 -7.98 10.03 -5.71
N ALA A 222 -6.88 10.10 -4.97
CA ALA A 222 -5.64 10.69 -5.42
C ALA A 222 -4.97 9.90 -6.56
N LYS A 223 -4.26 10.63 -7.42
CA LYS A 223 -3.40 10.03 -8.44
C LYS A 223 -2.15 9.41 -7.83
N ASN A 224 -1.58 10.09 -6.84
CA ASN A 224 -0.46 9.62 -6.01
C ASN A 224 -0.44 10.32 -4.66
N GLY A 225 0.22 9.69 -3.66
CA GLY A 225 0.74 10.34 -2.48
C GLY A 225 2.25 10.42 -2.59
N ILE A 226 2.89 11.48 -2.08
CA ILE A 226 4.33 11.64 -2.17
C ILE A 226 4.90 12.31 -0.92
N PHE A 227 6.02 11.77 -0.42
CA PHE A 227 6.82 12.32 0.67
C PHE A 227 8.14 12.88 0.16
N PRO A 228 8.71 13.90 0.83
CA PRO A 228 10.08 14.34 0.57
C PRO A 228 11.07 13.23 0.92
N VAL A 229 12.19 13.21 0.22
CA VAL A 229 13.31 12.30 0.47
C VAL A 229 14.21 12.94 1.52
N ASP A 230 13.82 12.80 2.79
CA ASP A 230 14.56 13.24 3.97
C ASP A 230 15.52 12.14 4.48
N GLU A 231 16.15 12.37 5.63
CA GLU A 231 17.11 11.44 6.22
C GLU A 231 16.53 10.04 6.44
N VAL A 232 15.24 9.92 6.80
CA VAL A 232 14.55 8.62 7.01
C VAL A 232 14.41 7.87 5.68
N ALA A 233 14.05 8.57 4.61
CA ALA A 233 13.94 7.97 3.28
C ALA A 233 15.33 7.66 2.68
N ILE A 234 16.35 8.51 2.92
CA ILE A 234 17.74 8.27 2.50
C ILE A 234 18.28 7.01 3.16
N GLU A 235 18.11 6.83 4.48
CA GLU A 235 18.54 5.60 5.17
C GLU A 235 17.89 4.35 4.56
N TYR A 236 16.63 4.43 4.19
CA TYR A 236 15.93 3.33 3.51
C TYR A 236 16.52 3.09 2.10
N LEU A 237 16.72 4.13 1.32
CA LEU A 237 17.28 4.05 -0.04
C LEU A 237 18.71 3.50 -0.01
N ASP A 238 19.58 3.99 0.88
CA ASP A 238 20.96 3.50 1.03
C ASP A 238 21.03 2.00 1.32
N LYS A 239 20.05 1.48 2.04
CA LYS A 239 19.95 0.06 2.36
C LYS A 239 19.41 -0.80 1.22
N HIS A 240 18.57 -0.23 0.35
CA HIS A 240 17.79 -0.98 -0.62
C HIS A 240 18.08 -0.65 -2.08
N ALA A 241 18.41 0.60 -2.41
CA ALA A 241 18.66 1.03 -3.79
C ALA A 241 19.85 0.27 -4.41
N LYS A 242 19.68 -0.17 -5.65
CA LYS A 242 20.69 -0.87 -6.44
C LYS A 242 21.16 -0.09 -7.67
N ARG A 243 20.65 1.10 -7.84
CA ARG A 243 20.98 2.03 -8.92
C ARG A 243 20.91 3.46 -8.41
N GLU A 244 21.48 4.38 -9.16
CA GLU A 244 21.38 5.80 -8.88
C GLU A 244 19.93 6.27 -8.87
N TYR A 245 19.65 7.27 -8.06
CA TYR A 245 18.32 7.87 -7.93
C TYR A 245 18.44 9.40 -7.89
N LYS A 246 17.33 10.09 -8.18
CA LYS A 246 17.27 11.55 -8.21
C LYS A 246 16.24 12.04 -7.18
N ILE A 247 16.64 13.01 -6.38
CA ILE A 247 15.76 13.62 -5.39
C ILE A 247 15.15 14.89 -5.99
N TYR A 248 13.84 15.00 -5.86
CA TYR A 248 13.10 16.20 -6.24
C TYR A 248 12.46 16.82 -5.01
N GLU A 249 12.61 18.13 -4.87
CA GLU A 249 11.98 18.94 -3.84
C GLU A 249 11.02 19.92 -4.50
N ALA A 250 9.88 20.20 -3.85
CA ALA A 250 8.99 21.26 -4.30
C ALA A 250 9.68 22.61 -4.25
N ASP A 251 9.35 23.47 -5.19
CA ASP A 251 9.81 24.87 -5.14
C ASP A 251 9.17 25.61 -3.96
N LYS A 252 9.83 26.62 -3.44
CA LYS A 252 9.30 27.39 -2.30
C LYS A 252 7.99 28.11 -2.62
N ASP A 253 7.82 28.45 -3.89
CA ASP A 253 6.64 29.08 -4.47
C ASP A 253 5.77 28.11 -5.27
N ALA A 254 5.89 26.79 -4.99
CA ALA A 254 5.03 25.77 -5.58
C ALA A 254 3.55 26.05 -5.25
N GLU A 255 2.69 25.88 -6.24
CA GLU A 255 1.26 26.13 -6.10
C GLU A 255 0.52 24.86 -5.69
N TYR A 256 -0.33 25.00 -4.67
CA TYR A 256 -1.21 23.95 -4.18
C TYR A 256 -2.66 24.43 -4.26
N GLU A 257 -3.55 23.55 -4.67
CA GLU A 257 -4.99 23.84 -4.73
C GLU A 257 -5.57 24.03 -3.32
N GLU A 258 -5.02 23.29 -2.36
CA GLU A 258 -5.42 23.35 -0.96
C GLU A 258 -4.21 23.04 -0.06
N VAL A 259 -4.23 23.61 1.16
CA VAL A 259 -3.27 23.26 2.23
C VAL A 259 -4.08 22.78 3.43
N VAL A 260 -3.78 21.55 3.87
CA VAL A 260 -4.46 20.89 4.99
C VAL A 260 -3.46 20.70 6.12
N ASP A 261 -3.70 21.35 7.25
CA ASP A 261 -2.92 21.13 8.48
C ASP A 261 -3.41 19.88 9.21
N VAL A 262 -2.46 19.05 9.63
CA VAL A 262 -2.69 17.79 10.35
C VAL A 262 -1.80 17.74 11.59
N ASP A 263 -2.42 17.85 12.76
CA ASP A 263 -1.74 17.67 14.05
C ASP A 263 -1.66 16.17 14.39
N LEU A 264 -0.49 15.57 14.21
CA LEU A 264 -0.25 14.17 14.53
C LEU A 264 -0.51 13.85 16.01
N SER A 265 -0.31 14.81 16.91
CA SER A 265 -0.49 14.61 18.36
C SER A 265 -1.96 14.54 18.77
N ALA A 266 -2.87 15.03 17.93
CA ALA A 266 -4.31 14.95 18.16
C ALA A 266 -4.95 13.67 17.62
N ILE A 267 -4.22 12.87 16.82
CA ILE A 267 -4.76 11.65 16.21
C ILE A 267 -4.90 10.56 17.27
N ARG A 268 -6.02 9.86 17.22
CA ARG A 268 -6.31 8.70 18.07
C ARG A 268 -6.31 7.42 17.24
N PRO A 269 -6.11 6.22 17.83
CA PRO A 269 -6.33 4.97 17.11
C PRO A 269 -7.73 4.99 16.47
N THR A 270 -7.79 4.70 15.17
CA THR A 270 -8.95 4.96 14.32
C THR A 270 -9.39 3.70 13.58
N VAL A 271 -10.69 3.50 13.44
CA VAL A 271 -11.29 2.38 12.72
C VAL A 271 -12.24 2.92 11.66
N ALA A 272 -12.02 2.55 10.40
CA ALA A 272 -12.97 2.87 9.34
C ALA A 272 -14.05 1.79 9.23
N PHE A 273 -15.29 2.21 9.40
CA PHE A 273 -16.48 1.36 9.37
C PHE A 273 -16.87 0.98 7.93
N PRO A 274 -17.57 -0.15 7.73
CA PRO A 274 -18.10 -0.51 6.43
C PRO A 274 -19.03 0.58 5.87
N HIS A 275 -19.07 0.87 4.58
CA HIS A 275 -18.36 0.22 3.47
C HIS A 275 -17.44 1.22 2.74
N LEU A 276 -16.93 2.24 3.45
CA LEU A 276 -16.03 3.26 2.91
C LEU A 276 -14.90 3.55 3.90
N PRO A 277 -13.66 3.76 3.43
CA PRO A 277 -12.54 4.16 4.30
C PRO A 277 -12.76 5.50 5.03
N GLY A 278 -13.63 6.38 4.48
CA GLY A 278 -14.01 7.66 5.09
C GLY A 278 -15.05 7.55 6.22
N ASN A 279 -15.59 6.36 6.50
CA ASN A 279 -16.49 6.15 7.65
C ASN A 279 -15.68 5.91 8.93
N ALA A 280 -14.76 6.80 9.26
CA ALA A 280 -13.84 6.59 10.38
C ALA A 280 -14.45 7.02 11.72
N LYS A 281 -14.06 6.29 12.77
CA LYS A 281 -14.34 6.60 14.17
C LYS A 281 -13.09 6.33 14.99
N THR A 282 -12.83 7.18 15.97
CA THR A 282 -11.80 6.91 16.98
C THR A 282 -12.22 5.75 17.90
N VAL A 283 -11.24 5.07 18.48
CA VAL A 283 -11.53 4.01 19.46
C VAL A 283 -12.29 4.55 20.68
N ASP A 284 -12.09 5.83 21.02
CA ASP A 284 -12.79 6.48 22.14
C ASP A 284 -14.30 6.64 21.82
N GLU A 285 -14.65 6.99 20.58
CA GLU A 285 -16.05 7.04 20.13
C GLU A 285 -16.67 5.64 20.09
N ILE A 286 -15.90 4.62 19.65
CA ILE A 286 -16.36 3.22 19.57
C ILE A 286 -16.64 2.66 20.98
N GLU A 287 -15.84 3.02 21.97
CA GLU A 287 -16.05 2.60 23.35
C GLU A 287 -17.35 3.12 23.97
N ALA A 288 -17.88 4.23 23.46
CA ALA A 288 -19.18 4.77 23.86
C ALA A 288 -20.37 4.05 23.20
N MET A 289 -20.10 3.17 22.22
CA MET A 289 -21.10 2.39 21.49
C MET A 289 -21.26 0.99 22.10
N ASP A 290 -22.28 0.24 21.64
CA ASP A 290 -22.40 -1.18 21.93
C ASP A 290 -21.22 -1.96 21.33
N LYS A 291 -20.75 -3.00 22.03
CA LYS A 291 -19.61 -3.81 21.57
C LYS A 291 -19.88 -4.44 20.22
N ILE A 292 -18.96 -4.20 19.28
CA ILE A 292 -18.99 -4.81 17.96
C ILE A 292 -18.13 -6.08 17.97
N ASN A 293 -18.77 -7.23 18.19
CA ASN A 293 -18.10 -8.52 18.11
C ASN A 293 -17.60 -8.79 16.70
N ILE A 294 -16.48 -9.48 16.59
CA ILE A 294 -15.81 -9.79 15.33
C ILE A 294 -15.57 -11.29 15.18
N ASP A 295 -15.45 -11.77 13.95
CA ASP A 295 -15.23 -13.17 13.60
C ASP A 295 -13.82 -13.42 13.09
N GLN A 296 -13.20 -12.38 12.51
CA GLN A 296 -11.87 -12.49 11.90
C GLN A 296 -11.05 -11.21 12.10
N VAL A 297 -9.73 -11.41 12.17
CA VAL A 297 -8.75 -10.33 12.07
C VAL A 297 -7.75 -10.65 10.97
N VAL A 298 -7.37 -9.65 10.16
CA VAL A 298 -6.32 -9.78 9.15
C VAL A 298 -5.23 -8.75 9.43
N ILE A 299 -4.00 -9.23 9.61
CA ILE A 299 -2.79 -8.40 9.83
C ILE A 299 -1.83 -8.66 8.68
N GLY A 300 -1.48 -7.62 7.93
CA GLY A 300 -0.55 -7.76 6.82
C GLY A 300 -0.96 -7.04 5.55
N SER A 301 -0.71 -7.66 4.39
CA SER A 301 -0.92 -7.12 3.04
C SER A 301 0.10 -6.02 2.66
N CYS A 302 -0.04 -5.44 1.47
CA CYS A 302 0.82 -4.33 1.01
C CYS A 302 0.76 -3.10 1.91
N THR A 303 -0.34 -2.92 2.63
CA THR A 303 -0.58 -1.76 3.49
C THR A 303 0.21 -1.88 4.80
N ASN A 304 0.03 -2.98 5.56
CA ASN A 304 0.60 -3.14 6.91
C ASN A 304 1.19 -4.55 7.14
N GLY A 305 1.97 -5.06 6.20
CA GLY A 305 2.69 -6.33 6.33
C GLY A 305 4.21 -6.17 6.44
N ARG A 306 4.71 -4.95 6.71
CA ARG A 306 6.15 -4.67 6.89
C ARG A 306 6.62 -5.04 8.28
N MET A 307 7.93 -5.08 8.49
CA MET A 307 8.51 -5.51 9.78
C MET A 307 8.02 -4.69 10.97
N GLU A 308 7.92 -3.37 10.83
CA GLU A 308 7.41 -2.50 11.89
C GLU A 308 5.96 -2.83 12.25
N ASP A 309 5.12 -3.05 11.26
CA ASP A 309 3.70 -3.42 11.44
C ASP A 309 3.57 -4.72 12.23
N LEU A 310 4.35 -5.73 11.81
CA LEU A 310 4.32 -7.05 12.44
C LEU A 310 4.91 -7.04 13.85
N ARG A 311 5.96 -6.24 14.10
CA ARG A 311 6.51 -6.03 15.45
C ARG A 311 5.50 -5.37 16.38
N LYS A 312 4.78 -4.33 15.90
CA LYS A 312 3.74 -3.64 16.67
C LYS A 312 2.61 -4.60 17.04
N ALA A 313 2.09 -5.37 16.08
CA ALA A 313 1.05 -6.37 16.35
C ALA A 313 1.53 -7.48 17.30
N ALA A 314 2.73 -8.00 17.08
CA ALA A 314 3.31 -9.05 17.94
C ALA A 314 3.54 -8.57 19.37
N ALA A 315 3.96 -7.32 19.56
CA ALA A 315 4.14 -6.75 20.89
C ALA A 315 2.85 -6.76 21.73
N ILE A 316 1.70 -6.53 21.11
CA ILE A 316 0.39 -6.58 21.76
C ILE A 316 -0.04 -8.04 22.03
N LEU A 317 0.23 -8.96 21.12
CA LEU A 317 -0.16 -10.38 21.22
C LEU A 317 0.75 -11.19 22.14
N LYS A 318 1.96 -10.72 22.43
CA LYS A 318 2.97 -11.47 23.18
C LYS A 318 2.46 -11.90 24.55
N GLY A 319 2.48 -13.22 24.82
CA GLY A 319 2.01 -13.83 26.07
C GLY A 319 0.48 -13.85 26.22
N LYS A 320 -0.27 -13.44 25.20
CA LYS A 320 -1.75 -13.43 25.22
C LYS A 320 -2.31 -14.41 24.18
N LYS A 321 -3.60 -14.66 24.26
CA LYS A 321 -4.31 -15.54 23.31
C LYS A 321 -5.37 -14.77 22.56
N VAL A 322 -5.58 -15.14 21.32
CA VAL A 322 -6.71 -14.69 20.50
C VAL A 322 -8.01 -15.24 21.14
N ALA A 323 -9.07 -14.45 21.11
CA ALA A 323 -10.37 -14.86 21.62
C ALA A 323 -10.89 -16.09 20.84
N ASP A 324 -11.56 -17.03 21.52
CA ASP A 324 -12.00 -18.31 20.97
C ASP A 324 -12.95 -18.16 19.76
N ASN A 325 -13.64 -17.03 19.66
CA ASN A 325 -14.56 -16.73 18.55
C ASN A 325 -13.90 -16.03 17.37
N VAL A 326 -12.57 -15.78 17.39
CA VAL A 326 -11.88 -15.00 16.37
C VAL A 326 -10.81 -15.82 15.65
N ARG A 327 -10.82 -15.77 14.32
CA ARG A 327 -9.73 -16.26 13.48
C ARG A 327 -8.77 -15.10 13.17
N VAL A 328 -7.47 -15.31 13.30
CA VAL A 328 -6.48 -14.29 12.93
C VAL A 328 -5.61 -14.81 11.78
N MET A 329 -5.60 -14.06 10.67
CA MET A 329 -4.73 -14.29 9.53
C MET A 329 -3.58 -13.28 9.56
N VAL A 330 -2.34 -13.76 9.61
CA VAL A 330 -1.14 -12.91 9.51
C VAL A 330 -0.47 -13.17 8.16
N VAL A 331 -0.22 -12.10 7.39
CA VAL A 331 0.36 -12.18 6.05
C VAL A 331 1.56 -11.23 5.96
N PRO A 332 2.79 -11.68 6.21
CA PRO A 332 4.00 -10.89 5.99
C PRO A 332 4.11 -10.46 4.52
N ALA A 333 4.58 -9.23 4.26
CA ALA A 333 4.51 -8.67 2.92
C ALA A 333 5.52 -9.29 1.94
N THR A 334 6.67 -9.78 2.40
CA THR A 334 7.71 -10.38 1.54
C THR A 334 8.36 -11.61 2.18
N GLN A 335 9.01 -12.44 1.37
CA GLN A 335 9.78 -13.58 1.89
C GLN A 335 10.94 -13.15 2.81
N LYS A 336 11.53 -11.99 2.57
CA LYS A 336 12.57 -11.43 3.42
C LYS A 336 12.02 -11.02 4.78
N ILE A 337 10.87 -10.36 4.79
CA ILE A 337 10.14 -10.01 6.02
C ILE A 337 9.71 -11.29 6.76
N TYR A 338 9.20 -12.29 6.03
CA TYR A 338 8.83 -13.58 6.62
C TYR A 338 10.01 -14.24 7.32
N LEU A 339 11.18 -14.32 6.66
CA LEU A 339 12.40 -14.83 7.25
C LEU A 339 12.85 -14.02 8.48
N GLN A 340 12.78 -12.68 8.40
CA GLN A 340 13.13 -11.82 9.53
C GLN A 340 12.20 -12.05 10.73
N CYS A 341 10.89 -12.26 10.49
CA CYS A 341 9.94 -12.62 11.55
C CYS A 341 10.26 -13.96 12.22
N ILE A 342 10.80 -14.94 11.47
CA ILE A 342 11.31 -16.19 12.06
C ILE A 342 12.50 -15.91 12.97
N LEU A 343 13.48 -15.16 12.48
CA LEU A 343 14.73 -14.87 13.20
C LEU A 343 14.51 -14.04 14.48
N GLU A 344 13.48 -13.19 14.50
CA GLU A 344 13.13 -12.36 15.67
C GLU A 344 12.12 -13.03 16.62
N GLY A 345 11.66 -14.27 16.35
CA GLY A 345 10.66 -14.96 17.18
C GLY A 345 9.23 -14.36 17.06
N ILE A 346 9.00 -13.51 16.06
CA ILE A 346 7.70 -12.86 15.84
C ILE A 346 6.67 -13.90 15.37
N LEU A 347 7.07 -14.84 14.49
CA LEU A 347 6.17 -15.92 14.07
C LEU A 347 5.80 -16.85 15.21
N GLU A 348 6.75 -17.17 16.10
CA GLU A 348 6.49 -17.94 17.33
C GLU A 348 5.40 -17.24 18.16
N THR A 349 5.56 -15.93 18.40
CA THR A 349 4.56 -15.11 19.12
C THR A 349 3.17 -15.20 18.49
N PHE A 350 3.06 -15.07 17.17
CA PHE A 350 1.77 -15.16 16.48
C PHE A 350 1.15 -16.58 16.60
N VAL A 351 1.94 -17.62 16.39
CA VAL A 351 1.47 -19.00 16.48
C VAL A 351 1.06 -19.35 17.91
N GLU A 352 1.85 -18.96 18.91
CA GLU A 352 1.51 -19.13 20.32
C GLU A 352 0.22 -18.39 20.70
N ALA A 353 -0.01 -17.19 20.14
CA ALA A 353 -1.24 -16.44 20.35
C ALA A 353 -2.48 -17.11 19.73
N GLY A 354 -2.29 -18.04 18.78
CA GLY A 354 -3.38 -18.73 18.06
C GLY A 354 -3.66 -18.16 16.69
N CYS A 355 -2.70 -17.40 16.08
CA CYS A 355 -2.83 -16.86 14.74
C CYS A 355 -2.41 -17.88 13.66
N ALA A 356 -3.08 -17.86 12.51
CA ALA A 356 -2.66 -18.55 11.31
C ALA A 356 -1.71 -17.65 10.51
N VAL A 357 -0.43 -18.03 10.44
CA VAL A 357 0.57 -17.28 9.66
C VAL A 357 0.65 -17.86 8.26
N ASN A 358 0.47 -16.99 7.27
CA ASN A 358 0.41 -17.36 5.87
C ASN A 358 1.71 -16.95 5.14
N THR A 359 1.95 -17.57 3.98
CA THR A 359 3.02 -17.14 3.08
C THR A 359 2.75 -15.74 2.52
N PRO A 360 3.79 -14.95 2.18
CA PRO A 360 3.62 -13.64 1.56
C PRO A 360 2.74 -13.69 0.31
N SER A 361 1.66 -12.93 0.33
CA SER A 361 0.73 -12.72 -0.79
C SER A 361 -0.19 -11.54 -0.48
N CYS A 362 -1.07 -11.17 -1.41
CA CYS A 362 -2.15 -10.21 -1.13
C CYS A 362 -3.15 -10.75 -0.10
N GLY A 363 -3.21 -12.08 0.11
CA GLY A 363 -4.08 -12.71 1.07
C GLY A 363 -5.57 -12.52 0.77
N PRO A 364 -6.40 -12.27 1.78
CA PRO A 364 -7.84 -12.09 1.62
C PRO A 364 -8.23 -10.68 1.15
N CYS A 365 -7.28 -9.77 0.92
CA CYS A 365 -7.52 -8.35 0.67
C CYS A 365 -8.56 -8.05 -0.43
N MET A 366 -8.68 -8.93 -1.44
CA MET A 366 -9.67 -8.78 -2.51
C MET A 366 -10.67 -9.96 -2.58
N GLY A 367 -10.83 -10.70 -1.48
CA GLY A 367 -11.79 -11.81 -1.40
C GLY A 367 -11.44 -13.04 -2.22
N GLY A 368 -10.18 -13.17 -2.63
CA GLY A 368 -9.77 -14.21 -3.55
C GLY A 368 -9.00 -15.38 -2.94
N HIS A 369 -8.39 -15.22 -1.76
CA HIS A 369 -7.43 -16.17 -1.21
C HIS A 369 -7.28 -16.05 0.31
N MET A 370 -6.91 -17.16 0.98
CA MET A 370 -6.45 -17.25 2.38
C MET A 370 -7.24 -16.39 3.40
N GLY A 371 -8.46 -16.79 3.77
CA GLY A 371 -9.25 -16.12 4.81
C GLY A 371 -10.40 -15.27 4.27
N VAL A 372 -11.03 -15.74 3.20
CA VAL A 372 -12.25 -15.15 2.63
C VAL A 372 -13.40 -15.20 3.64
N LEU A 373 -14.17 -14.12 3.73
CA LEU A 373 -15.28 -13.97 4.67
C LEU A 373 -16.57 -14.58 4.13
N ALA A 374 -17.30 -15.25 5.03
CA ALA A 374 -18.63 -15.72 4.77
C ALA A 374 -19.70 -14.63 5.03
N LYS A 375 -20.95 -14.93 4.67
CA LYS A 375 -22.10 -14.05 4.88
C LYS A 375 -22.24 -13.61 6.34
N GLY A 376 -22.31 -12.30 6.55
CA GLY A 376 -22.52 -11.68 7.85
C GLY A 376 -21.30 -11.65 8.76
N GLU A 377 -20.17 -12.24 8.38
CA GLU A 377 -18.94 -12.18 9.17
C GLU A 377 -18.36 -10.76 9.23
N LYS A 378 -17.82 -10.41 10.40
CA LYS A 378 -17.20 -9.13 10.70
C LYS A 378 -15.68 -9.30 10.85
N CYS A 379 -14.93 -8.51 10.09
CA CYS A 379 -13.48 -8.57 10.09
C CYS A 379 -12.86 -7.23 10.44
N VAL A 380 -11.91 -7.21 11.39
CA VAL A 380 -10.98 -6.08 11.53
C VAL A 380 -9.76 -6.37 10.67
N SER A 381 -9.40 -5.44 9.79
CA SER A 381 -8.37 -5.66 8.80
C SER A 381 -7.39 -4.49 8.67
N THR A 382 -6.11 -4.81 8.54
CA THR A 382 -5.08 -3.81 8.22
C THR A 382 -4.91 -3.58 6.72
N THR A 383 -5.74 -4.21 5.88
CA THR A 383 -5.79 -3.94 4.44
C THR A 383 -6.30 -2.53 4.14
N ASN A 384 -6.43 -2.16 2.89
CA ASN A 384 -6.68 -0.78 2.46
C ASN A 384 -8.13 -0.48 2.08
N ARG A 385 -8.98 -1.49 1.81
CA ARG A 385 -10.37 -1.32 1.34
C ARG A 385 -11.37 -2.13 2.12
N ASN A 386 -12.55 -1.55 2.35
CA ASN A 386 -13.66 -2.17 3.06
C ASN A 386 -15.00 -2.08 2.30
N PHE A 387 -14.94 -2.01 0.97
CA PHE A 387 -16.12 -1.95 0.11
C PHE A 387 -16.98 -3.23 0.23
N VAL A 388 -18.24 -3.14 -0.18
CA VAL A 388 -19.15 -4.28 -0.22
C VAL A 388 -18.53 -5.46 -0.98
N GLY A 389 -18.47 -6.64 -0.37
CA GLY A 389 -17.91 -7.84 -0.97
C GLY A 389 -16.39 -7.88 -1.14
N ARG A 390 -15.66 -6.88 -0.63
CA ARG A 390 -14.22 -6.75 -0.88
C ARG A 390 -13.39 -7.95 -0.40
N MET A 391 -13.74 -8.56 0.73
CA MET A 391 -12.99 -9.68 1.30
C MET A 391 -13.79 -11.00 1.31
N GLY A 392 -14.86 -11.10 0.53
CA GLY A 392 -15.68 -12.31 0.46
C GLY A 392 -17.13 -12.04 0.13
N ASP A 393 -18.04 -12.56 0.96
CA ASP A 393 -19.47 -12.37 0.78
C ASP A 393 -19.88 -10.89 0.83
N VAL A 394 -20.88 -10.52 0.02
CA VAL A 394 -21.37 -9.13 -0.09
C VAL A 394 -22.02 -8.60 1.21
N GLU A 395 -22.47 -9.50 2.08
CA GLU A 395 -23.02 -9.15 3.39
C GLU A 395 -21.98 -9.18 4.51
N SER A 396 -20.69 -9.45 4.21
CA SER A 396 -19.61 -9.35 5.18
C SER A 396 -19.25 -7.88 5.47
N LEU A 397 -18.80 -7.62 6.70
CA LEU A 397 -18.48 -6.27 7.18
C LEU A 397 -16.99 -6.17 7.52
N ILE A 398 -16.30 -5.24 6.87
CA ILE A 398 -14.86 -5.04 7.04
C ILE A 398 -14.62 -3.70 7.73
N TYR A 399 -13.85 -3.74 8.81
CA TYR A 399 -13.42 -2.59 9.60
C TYR A 399 -11.92 -2.39 9.41
N LEU A 400 -11.50 -1.28 8.82
CA LEU A 400 -10.07 -1.01 8.62
C LEU A 400 -9.47 -0.40 9.88
N ALA A 401 -8.32 -0.93 10.30
CA ALA A 401 -7.63 -0.47 11.50
C ALA A 401 -6.11 -0.64 11.39
N SER A 402 -5.37 -0.02 12.29
CA SER A 402 -3.93 -0.21 12.46
C SER A 402 -3.59 -1.62 12.98
N PRO A 403 -2.34 -2.09 12.80
CA PRO A 403 -1.88 -3.37 13.35
C PRO A 403 -2.11 -3.49 14.86
N GLU A 404 -1.93 -2.41 15.61
CA GLU A 404 -2.13 -2.34 17.04
C GLU A 404 -3.59 -2.55 17.42
N THR A 405 -4.49 -1.83 16.76
CA THR A 405 -5.94 -1.94 16.99
C THR A 405 -6.47 -3.31 16.56
N ALA A 406 -5.95 -3.85 15.45
CA ALA A 406 -6.30 -5.19 14.97
C ALA A 406 -5.87 -6.28 15.96
N ALA A 407 -4.63 -6.23 16.47
CA ALA A 407 -4.12 -7.17 17.46
C ALA A 407 -4.90 -7.10 18.79
N ALA A 408 -5.20 -5.89 19.26
CA ALA A 408 -6.02 -5.70 20.46
C ALA A 408 -7.43 -6.26 20.30
N SER A 409 -8.04 -6.05 19.14
CA SER A 409 -9.37 -6.58 18.81
C SER A 409 -9.38 -8.11 18.73
N ALA A 410 -8.30 -8.71 18.22
CA ALA A 410 -8.14 -10.16 18.19
C ALA A 410 -8.17 -10.79 19.59
N ILE A 411 -7.51 -10.16 20.57
CA ILE A 411 -7.48 -10.61 21.96
C ILE A 411 -8.86 -10.42 22.62
N ALA A 412 -9.50 -9.29 22.36
CA ALA A 412 -10.75 -8.90 23.01
C ALA A 412 -11.99 -9.64 22.45
N GLY A 413 -11.95 -10.10 21.19
CA GLY A 413 -13.11 -10.69 20.50
C GLY A 413 -14.11 -9.67 19.94
N TYR A 414 -13.79 -8.37 20.05
CA TYR A 414 -14.57 -7.24 19.56
C TYR A 414 -13.63 -6.07 19.21
N ILE A 415 -14.10 -5.04 18.52
CA ILE A 415 -13.27 -3.85 18.20
C ILE A 415 -12.84 -3.18 19.51
N ALA A 416 -11.54 -3.18 19.79
CA ALA A 416 -10.99 -2.77 21.09
C ALA A 416 -9.91 -1.68 20.97
N ASN A 417 -9.86 -0.85 21.99
CA ASN A 417 -8.83 0.16 22.15
C ASN A 417 -7.48 -0.51 22.54
N PRO A 418 -6.41 -0.34 21.75
CA PRO A 418 -5.11 -0.94 22.03
C PRO A 418 -4.48 -0.45 23.32
N GLU A 419 -4.79 0.75 23.81
CA GLU A 419 -4.31 1.28 25.10
C GLU A 419 -4.79 0.43 26.30
N LYS A 420 -6.01 -0.12 26.21
CA LYS A 420 -6.62 -0.92 27.29
C LYS A 420 -6.20 -2.38 27.29
N VAL A 421 -5.77 -2.88 26.14
CA VAL A 421 -5.38 -4.28 25.95
C VAL A 421 -3.86 -4.46 25.94
N GLY A 422 -3.13 -3.53 25.32
CA GLY A 422 -1.67 -3.61 25.14
C GLY A 422 -0.89 -3.44 26.46
N ASP A 423 -1.41 -2.65 27.38
CA ASP A 423 -0.73 -2.33 28.67
C ASP A 423 -1.06 -3.32 29.81
N LYS A 424 -1.88 -4.34 29.55
CA LYS A 424 -2.19 -5.45 30.50
C LYS A 424 -1.37 -6.67 30.11
#